data_17d5fd9e60e98eaa8c9a77492ccd35a7
#
_entry.id   17d5fd9e60e98eaa8c9a77492ccd35a7
#
_cell.length_a   1.000
_cell.length_b   1.000
_cell.length_c   1.000
_cell.angle_alpha   90.00
_cell.angle_beta   90.00
_cell.angle_gamma   90.00
#
_symmetry.space_group_name_H-M   'P 1'
#
loop_
_entity.id
_entity.type
_entity.pdbx_description
1 polymer ?
#
loop_
_entity_poly.entity_id
_entity_poly.type
_entity_poly.pdbx_seq_one_letter_code
_entity_poly.pdbx_strand_id
1 'polypeptide(L)'
;MGLSNLVLVAPKRFPDEQANWRAAGADDVLSAARVVSTLEEAVADCHYIVGTSARGRRIPWPILDPRNCAVKVETEARKGQVAIIFGREDRGLTNEELQQCHLHLHIPSCEDYSSLNLAMAVQVVCYELRMLMLAPDTSTNELDQWDVDFSSAENIERFYKHLEETLVDIGFLDPAAPRQLMVRLRRLYSRVRLDEMELNILRGILTETQFWANKSRQLQVKNSAKE
;
A
#
# COMPACT_ATOMS: atom_id res chain seq x y z
N MET A 1 11.86 8.90 -18.72
CA MET A 1 12.26 7.70 -17.95
C MET A 1 11.46 6.46 -18.35
N GLY A 2 10.48 6.58 -19.26
CA GLY A 2 9.71 5.46 -19.79
C GLY A 2 8.54 5.00 -18.89
N LEU A 3 8.19 5.78 -17.89
CA LEU A 3 6.99 5.55 -17.07
C LEU A 3 5.89 6.48 -17.58
N SER A 4 4.73 5.93 -17.90
CA SER A 4 3.61 6.66 -18.50
C SER A 4 2.35 6.73 -17.62
N ASN A 5 2.22 5.86 -16.63
CA ASN A 5 1.05 5.80 -15.79
C ASN A 5 1.15 6.80 -14.62
N LEU A 6 0.52 7.95 -14.77
CA LEU A 6 0.44 8.97 -13.73
C LEU A 6 -0.97 8.99 -13.11
N VAL A 7 -1.04 8.91 -11.78
CA VAL A 7 -2.29 9.09 -11.03
C VAL A 7 -2.14 10.26 -10.07
N LEU A 8 -3.09 11.18 -10.11
CA LEU A 8 -3.14 12.36 -9.25
C LEU A 8 -4.29 12.21 -8.25
N VAL A 9 -3.95 12.19 -6.96
CA VAL A 9 -4.94 12.06 -5.88
C VAL A 9 -5.28 13.44 -5.34
N ALA A 10 -6.53 13.85 -5.50
CA ALA A 10 -7.09 15.13 -5.05
C ALA A 10 -6.17 16.33 -5.34
N PRO A 11 -5.72 16.53 -6.59
CA PRO A 11 -4.82 17.63 -6.92
C PRO A 11 -5.51 18.97 -6.67
N LYS A 12 -4.78 19.97 -6.13
CA LYS A 12 -5.31 21.32 -5.87
C LYS A 12 -5.73 22.03 -7.15
N ARG A 13 -5.01 21.81 -8.24
CA ARG A 13 -5.26 22.35 -9.59
C ARG A 13 -4.84 21.34 -10.62
N PHE A 14 -5.79 20.87 -11.41
CA PHE A 14 -5.53 20.04 -12.57
C PHE A 14 -6.81 19.98 -13.43
N PRO A 15 -6.74 20.20 -14.75
CA PRO A 15 -5.56 20.60 -15.51
C PRO A 15 -5.06 22.01 -15.15
N ASP A 16 -3.77 22.29 -15.40
CA ASP A 16 -3.13 23.58 -15.11
C ASP A 16 -2.13 23.92 -16.24
N GLU A 17 -2.25 25.12 -16.81
CA GLU A 17 -1.36 25.58 -17.91
C GLU A 17 0.11 25.58 -17.51
N GLN A 18 0.42 25.88 -16.23
CA GLN A 18 1.80 25.85 -15.76
C GLN A 18 2.36 24.41 -15.72
N ALA A 19 1.51 23.42 -15.47
CA ALA A 19 1.92 22.02 -15.54
C ALA A 19 2.30 21.65 -16.98
N ASN A 20 1.53 22.07 -17.98
CA ASN A 20 1.83 21.84 -19.39
C ASN A 20 3.15 22.50 -19.81
N TRP A 21 3.38 23.76 -19.42
CA TRP A 21 4.65 24.44 -19.73
C TRP A 21 5.87 23.77 -19.09
N ARG A 22 5.71 23.13 -17.94
CA ARG A 22 6.77 22.43 -17.20
C ARG A 22 6.93 20.97 -17.61
N ALA A 23 6.00 20.43 -18.38
CA ALA A 23 6.02 19.02 -18.80
C ALA A 23 7.21 18.69 -19.72
N ALA A 24 7.85 19.70 -20.33
CA ALA A 24 9.08 19.54 -21.11
C ALA A 24 9.00 18.42 -22.17
N GLY A 25 7.88 18.33 -22.89
CA GLY A 25 7.61 17.31 -23.91
C GLY A 25 6.99 16.02 -23.41
N ALA A 26 6.59 15.95 -22.12
CA ALA A 26 5.81 14.83 -21.54
C ALA A 26 4.31 15.15 -21.46
N ASP A 27 3.78 15.88 -22.43
CA ASP A 27 2.36 16.29 -22.49
C ASP A 27 1.44 15.08 -22.65
N ASP A 28 1.90 14.01 -23.27
CA ASP A 28 1.22 12.73 -23.41
C ASP A 28 0.95 12.08 -22.04
N VAL A 29 1.95 12.04 -21.16
CA VAL A 29 1.82 11.52 -19.79
C VAL A 29 0.85 12.39 -18.96
N LEU A 30 0.96 13.72 -19.11
CA LEU A 30 0.13 14.66 -18.37
C LEU A 30 -1.34 14.58 -18.83
N SER A 31 -1.59 14.52 -20.12
CA SER A 31 -2.94 14.42 -20.69
C SER A 31 -3.61 13.07 -20.41
N ALA A 32 -2.83 12.00 -20.28
CA ALA A 32 -3.31 10.66 -19.89
C ALA A 32 -3.44 10.46 -18.37
N ALA A 33 -3.06 11.46 -17.55
CA ALA A 33 -3.08 11.34 -16.11
C ALA A 33 -4.50 11.08 -15.58
N ARG A 34 -4.64 10.04 -14.78
CA ARG A 34 -5.89 9.71 -14.07
C ARG A 34 -6.01 10.56 -12.81
N VAL A 35 -7.14 11.24 -12.64
CA VAL A 35 -7.45 12.01 -11.43
C VAL A 35 -8.47 11.24 -10.60
N VAL A 36 -8.18 11.08 -9.32
CA VAL A 36 -9.03 10.38 -8.35
C VAL A 36 -9.17 11.19 -7.08
N SER A 37 -10.17 10.87 -6.26
CA SER A 37 -10.46 11.61 -5.03
C SER A 37 -9.67 11.10 -3.84
N THR A 38 -9.35 9.80 -3.80
CA THR A 38 -8.70 9.16 -2.65
C THR A 38 -7.52 8.28 -3.08
N LEU A 39 -6.66 7.96 -2.12
CA LEU A 39 -5.53 7.04 -2.35
C LEU A 39 -6.04 5.62 -2.61
N GLU A 40 -7.09 5.20 -1.91
CA GLU A 40 -7.71 3.89 -2.06
C GLU A 40 -8.18 3.66 -3.50
N GLU A 41 -8.81 4.67 -4.13
CA GLU A 41 -9.19 4.63 -5.54
C GLU A 41 -7.98 4.54 -6.47
N ALA A 42 -6.88 5.22 -6.09
CA ALA A 42 -5.66 5.27 -6.91
C ALA A 42 -4.99 3.90 -7.01
N VAL A 43 -5.02 3.10 -5.95
CA VAL A 43 -4.25 1.87 -5.79
C VAL A 43 -5.11 0.61 -5.72
N ALA A 44 -6.41 0.72 -5.94
CA ALA A 44 -7.38 -0.37 -5.74
C ALA A 44 -7.02 -1.66 -6.50
N ASP A 45 -6.48 -1.51 -7.71
CA ASP A 45 -6.04 -2.58 -8.61
C ASP A 45 -4.59 -3.02 -8.39
N CYS A 46 -3.85 -2.35 -7.51
CA CYS A 46 -2.45 -2.68 -7.24
C CYS A 46 -2.34 -3.80 -6.20
N HIS A 47 -1.46 -4.76 -6.47
CA HIS A 47 -1.11 -5.80 -5.49
C HIS A 47 0.13 -5.45 -4.67
N TYR A 48 0.93 -4.49 -5.12
CA TYR A 48 2.11 -4.03 -4.38
C TYR A 48 2.19 -2.51 -4.37
N ILE A 49 2.32 -1.94 -3.17
CA ILE A 49 2.30 -0.50 -2.95
C ILE A 49 3.57 -0.10 -2.20
N VAL A 50 4.31 0.85 -2.77
CA VAL A 50 5.52 1.43 -2.17
C VAL A 50 5.24 2.88 -1.80
N GLY A 51 5.43 3.25 -0.55
CA GLY A 51 5.27 4.62 -0.07
C GLY A 51 6.61 5.31 0.15
N THR A 52 6.78 6.53 -0.35
CA THR A 52 8.01 7.31 -0.12
C THR A 52 7.97 7.99 1.25
N SER A 53 9.06 7.92 2.02
CA SER A 53 9.16 8.56 3.34
C SER A 53 10.58 9.03 3.62
N ALA A 54 10.73 10.31 3.99
CA ALA A 54 12.00 10.88 4.44
C ALA A 54 12.26 10.66 5.94
N ARG A 55 11.31 10.15 6.72
CA ARG A 55 11.38 10.06 8.17
C ARG A 55 11.19 8.65 8.68
N GLY A 56 11.97 8.25 9.69
CA GLY A 56 11.70 7.06 10.48
C GLY A 56 10.35 7.17 11.20
N ARG A 57 9.64 6.07 11.35
CA ARG A 57 8.33 6.02 12.00
C ARG A 57 8.40 5.24 13.32
N ARG A 58 7.46 5.52 14.23
CA ARG A 58 7.37 4.87 15.54
C ARG A 58 7.21 3.35 15.43
N ILE A 59 6.46 2.88 14.43
CA ILE A 59 6.37 1.46 14.10
C ILE A 59 7.25 1.23 12.87
N PRO A 60 8.33 0.45 12.99
CA PRO A 60 9.21 0.17 11.87
C PRO A 60 8.49 -0.64 10.78
N TRP A 61 8.65 -0.21 9.54
CA TRP A 61 8.15 -0.85 8.32
C TRP A 61 9.35 -1.36 7.52
N PRO A 62 9.19 -2.33 6.61
CA PRO A 62 10.25 -2.65 5.66
C PRO A 62 10.67 -1.40 4.89
N ILE A 63 11.97 -1.09 4.88
CA ILE A 63 12.50 0.12 4.22
C ILE A 63 13.60 -0.31 3.25
N LEU A 64 13.57 0.24 2.04
CA LEU A 64 14.63 0.10 1.04
C LEU A 64 15.06 1.47 0.51
N ASP A 65 16.30 1.57 0.06
CA ASP A 65 16.80 2.67 -0.76
C ASP A 65 16.26 2.56 -2.19
N PRO A 66 16.39 3.60 -3.04
CA PRO A 66 15.82 3.60 -4.39
C PRO A 66 16.31 2.47 -5.29
N ARG A 67 17.59 2.09 -5.21
CA ARG A 67 18.18 1.02 -6.03
C ARG A 67 17.62 -0.36 -5.66
N ASN A 68 17.64 -0.71 -4.38
CA ASN A 68 17.08 -1.97 -3.91
C ASN A 68 15.56 -2.02 -4.07
N CYS A 69 14.89 -0.86 -3.91
CA CYS A 69 13.48 -0.74 -4.18
C CYS A 69 13.15 -0.98 -5.66
N ALA A 70 13.95 -0.48 -6.59
CA ALA A 70 13.75 -0.71 -8.03
C ALA A 70 13.78 -2.21 -8.37
N VAL A 71 14.72 -2.97 -7.80
CA VAL A 71 14.79 -4.44 -7.97
C VAL A 71 13.52 -5.10 -7.44
N LYS A 72 13.05 -4.67 -6.26
CA LYS A 72 11.82 -5.21 -5.68
C LYS A 72 10.60 -4.88 -6.52
N VAL A 73 10.47 -3.64 -6.98
CA VAL A 73 9.37 -3.17 -7.84
C VAL A 73 9.35 -3.94 -9.15
N GLU A 74 10.50 -4.18 -9.78
CA GLU A 74 10.60 -4.94 -11.02
C GLU A 74 10.12 -6.38 -10.83
N THR A 75 10.59 -7.05 -9.78
CA THR A 75 10.15 -8.40 -9.43
C THR A 75 8.64 -8.47 -9.21
N GLU A 76 8.07 -7.49 -8.51
CA GLU A 76 6.64 -7.44 -8.24
C GLU A 76 5.82 -7.05 -9.49
N ALA A 77 6.34 -6.18 -10.34
CA ALA A 77 5.67 -5.77 -11.58
C ALA A 77 5.47 -6.92 -12.59
N ARG A 78 6.25 -7.99 -12.46
CA ARG A 78 6.04 -9.23 -13.23
C ARG A 78 4.81 -10.01 -12.78
N LYS A 79 4.35 -9.78 -11.53
CA LYS A 79 3.23 -10.50 -10.90
C LYS A 79 1.90 -9.73 -10.97
N GLY A 80 1.95 -8.41 -11.25
CA GLY A 80 0.76 -7.57 -11.37
C GLY A 80 1.05 -6.08 -11.19
N GLN A 81 0.02 -5.28 -10.97
CA GLN A 81 0.15 -3.82 -10.88
C GLN A 81 0.86 -3.38 -9.60
N VAL A 82 1.81 -2.47 -9.74
CA VAL A 82 2.58 -1.87 -8.64
C VAL A 82 2.38 -0.36 -8.64
N ALA A 83 2.16 0.22 -7.47
CA ALA A 83 2.13 1.65 -7.27
C ALA A 83 3.31 2.14 -6.45
N ILE A 84 3.91 3.27 -6.85
CA ILE A 84 4.86 4.03 -6.03
C ILE A 84 4.21 5.36 -5.68
N ILE A 85 4.02 5.61 -4.40
CA ILE A 85 3.28 6.75 -3.89
C ILE A 85 4.24 7.81 -3.39
N PHE A 86 4.05 9.02 -3.87
CA PHE A 86 4.73 10.22 -3.41
C PHE A 86 3.75 11.11 -2.64
N GLY A 87 4.17 11.58 -1.49
CA GLY A 87 3.34 12.45 -0.66
C GLY A 87 3.36 13.91 -1.12
N ARG A 88 2.64 14.74 -0.36
CA ARG A 88 2.60 16.19 -0.56
C ARG A 88 3.97 16.81 -0.28
N GLU A 89 4.30 17.89 -0.98
CA GLU A 89 5.60 18.56 -0.86
C GLU A 89 5.83 19.13 0.55
N ASP A 90 4.78 19.62 1.20
CA ASP A 90 4.84 20.27 2.52
C ASP A 90 4.94 19.30 3.69
N ARG A 91 4.38 18.11 3.61
CA ARG A 91 4.27 17.16 4.75
C ARG A 91 4.49 15.69 4.42
N GLY A 92 4.65 15.35 3.14
CA GLY A 92 4.80 13.97 2.68
C GLY A 92 3.52 13.15 2.79
N LEU A 93 3.67 11.85 2.92
CA LEU A 93 2.58 10.90 3.18
C LEU A 93 2.21 10.92 4.67
N THR A 94 0.91 10.81 4.96
CA THR A 94 0.40 10.64 6.33
C THR A 94 0.71 9.24 6.86
N ASN A 95 0.46 9.01 8.15
CA ASN A 95 0.65 7.68 8.73
C ASN A 95 -0.36 6.67 8.16
N GLU A 96 -1.58 7.12 7.90
CA GLU A 96 -2.67 6.34 7.33
C GLU A 96 -2.34 5.92 5.90
N GLU A 97 -1.81 6.84 5.08
CA GLU A 97 -1.36 6.56 3.72
C GLU A 97 -0.18 5.57 3.70
N LEU A 98 0.78 5.72 4.64
CA LEU A 98 1.93 4.81 4.75
C LEU A 98 1.55 3.41 5.25
N GLN A 99 0.48 3.28 6.05
CA GLN A 99 0.00 1.98 6.52
C GLN A 99 -0.65 1.13 5.42
N GLN A 100 -1.02 1.74 4.31
CA GLN A 100 -1.51 1.03 3.10
C GLN A 100 -0.36 0.46 2.26
N CYS A 101 0.89 0.88 2.55
CA CYS A 101 2.05 0.46 1.77
C CYS A 101 2.64 -0.85 2.29
N HIS A 102 3.11 -1.69 1.38
CA HIS A 102 3.85 -2.92 1.69
C HIS A 102 5.30 -2.64 2.07
N LEU A 103 5.87 -1.60 1.45
CA LEU A 103 7.26 -1.19 1.57
C LEU A 103 7.35 0.32 1.67
N HIS A 104 8.29 0.82 2.48
CA HIS A 104 8.66 2.23 2.46
C HIS A 104 9.97 2.42 1.69
N LEU A 105 9.98 3.38 0.79
CA LEU A 105 11.16 3.82 0.07
C LEU A 105 11.73 5.05 0.78
N HIS A 106 12.99 4.98 1.15
CA HIS A 106 13.73 6.09 1.75
C HIS A 106 14.91 6.46 0.85
N ILE A 107 14.95 7.71 0.40
CA ILE A 107 16.10 8.23 -0.34
C ILE A 107 17.12 8.73 0.70
N PRO A 108 18.30 8.09 0.81
CA PRO A 108 19.34 8.54 1.74
C PRO A 108 19.77 9.97 1.39
N SER A 109 19.66 10.86 2.37
CA SER A 109 20.03 12.27 2.26
C SER A 109 20.81 12.68 3.51
N CYS A 110 21.38 13.90 3.51
CA CYS A 110 22.08 14.42 4.66
C CYS A 110 21.14 14.63 5.86
N GLU A 111 21.60 14.36 7.07
CA GLU A 111 20.80 14.52 8.30
C GLU A 111 20.26 15.94 8.47
N ASP A 112 21.05 16.95 8.09
CA ASP A 112 20.65 18.36 8.17
C ASP A 112 19.56 18.73 7.16
N TYR A 113 19.48 18.02 6.02
CA TYR A 113 18.55 18.27 4.93
C TYR A 113 17.93 16.95 4.44
N SER A 114 17.11 16.35 5.28
CA SER A 114 16.56 15.00 5.06
C SER A 114 15.44 14.93 4.03
N SER A 115 14.85 16.06 3.61
CA SER A 115 13.79 16.08 2.62
C SER A 115 14.26 16.62 1.27
N LEU A 116 13.96 15.90 0.20
CA LEU A 116 14.15 16.35 -1.18
C LEU A 116 12.92 17.10 -1.68
N ASN A 117 13.13 18.02 -2.60
CA ASN A 117 12.04 18.53 -3.44
C ASN A 117 11.32 17.34 -4.10
N LEU A 118 10.01 17.40 -4.21
CA LEU A 118 9.19 16.29 -4.71
C LEU A 118 9.60 15.85 -6.10
N ALA A 119 9.82 16.78 -7.02
CA ALA A 119 10.23 16.45 -8.39
C ALA A 119 11.60 15.74 -8.43
N MET A 120 12.53 16.14 -7.55
CA MET A 120 13.83 15.47 -7.42
C MET A 120 13.69 14.05 -6.84
N ALA A 121 12.83 13.86 -5.86
CA ALA A 121 12.54 12.53 -5.31
C ALA A 121 11.93 11.61 -6.38
N VAL A 122 10.97 12.09 -7.16
CA VAL A 122 10.39 11.35 -8.29
C VAL A 122 11.48 11.02 -9.31
N GLN A 123 12.33 11.98 -9.66
CA GLN A 123 13.40 11.77 -10.64
C GLN A 123 14.39 10.68 -10.20
N VAL A 124 14.81 10.68 -8.94
CA VAL A 124 15.74 9.66 -8.40
C VAL A 124 15.12 8.26 -8.51
N VAL A 125 13.88 8.10 -8.09
CA VAL A 125 13.19 6.81 -8.15
C VAL A 125 12.98 6.35 -9.60
N CYS A 126 12.53 7.24 -10.47
CA CYS A 126 12.35 6.93 -11.90
C CYS A 126 13.67 6.59 -12.59
N TYR A 127 14.78 7.21 -12.15
CA TYR A 127 16.11 6.91 -12.69
C TYR A 127 16.55 5.48 -12.34
N GLU A 128 16.44 5.08 -11.06
CA GLU A 128 16.83 3.72 -10.64
C GLU A 128 15.96 2.65 -11.32
N LEU A 129 14.66 2.89 -11.46
CA LEU A 129 13.79 2.01 -12.25
C LEU A 129 14.24 1.93 -13.72
N ARG A 130 14.58 3.06 -14.33
CA ARG A 130 15.04 3.08 -15.72
C ARG A 130 16.36 2.36 -15.91
N MET A 131 17.31 2.53 -14.99
CA MET A 131 18.59 1.83 -15.03
C MET A 131 18.41 0.32 -14.96
N LEU A 132 17.48 -0.15 -14.12
CA LEU A 132 17.17 -1.56 -14.03
C LEU A 132 16.51 -2.09 -15.32
N MET A 133 15.57 -1.35 -15.91
CA MET A 133 14.92 -1.72 -17.18
C MET A 133 15.89 -1.78 -18.37
N LEU A 134 17.02 -1.06 -18.30
CA LEU A 134 18.08 -1.07 -19.32
C LEU A 134 19.16 -2.12 -19.04
N ALA A 135 19.18 -2.70 -17.85
CA ALA A 135 20.13 -3.77 -17.53
C ALA A 135 19.80 -5.01 -18.37
N PRO A 136 20.83 -5.75 -18.86
CA PRO A 136 20.59 -7.03 -19.52
C PRO A 136 19.84 -7.97 -18.58
N ASP A 137 18.86 -8.68 -19.11
CA ASP A 137 18.02 -9.61 -18.35
C ASP A 137 18.88 -10.80 -17.86
N THR A 138 19.42 -10.71 -16.65
CA THR A 138 20.29 -11.74 -16.05
C THR A 138 19.55 -12.62 -15.03
N SER A 139 18.25 -12.43 -14.86
CA SER A 139 17.47 -13.13 -13.82
C SER A 139 16.25 -13.87 -14.37
N THR A 140 16.48 -15.03 -14.96
CA THR A 140 15.46 -16.09 -15.00
C THR A 140 15.57 -16.88 -13.70
N ASN A 141 15.09 -16.32 -12.58
CA ASN A 141 14.88 -17.11 -11.38
C ASN A 141 13.57 -17.90 -11.57
N GLU A 142 13.67 -19.16 -11.96
CA GLU A 142 12.56 -20.12 -12.02
C GLU A 142 11.88 -20.38 -10.66
N LEU A 143 12.39 -19.78 -9.57
CA LEU A 143 11.92 -20.01 -8.19
C LEU A 143 10.73 -19.13 -7.77
N ASP A 144 10.24 -18.25 -8.63
CA ASP A 144 9.19 -17.28 -8.27
C ASP A 144 7.84 -17.53 -8.98
N GLN A 145 7.55 -18.78 -9.39
CA GLN A 145 6.22 -19.15 -9.87
C GLN A 145 5.31 -19.43 -8.67
N TRP A 146 4.65 -18.37 -8.19
CA TRP A 146 3.54 -18.52 -7.27
C TRP A 146 2.34 -19.08 -8.05
N ASP A 147 1.63 -20.04 -7.48
CA ASP A 147 0.54 -20.77 -8.15
C ASP A 147 -0.78 -20.01 -8.22
N VAL A 148 -0.93 -18.94 -7.42
CA VAL A 148 -2.14 -18.10 -7.33
C VAL A 148 -1.75 -16.62 -7.36
N ASP A 149 -2.58 -15.79 -7.98
CA ASP A 149 -2.35 -14.34 -8.02
C ASP A 149 -2.41 -13.69 -6.63
N PHE A 150 -1.55 -12.69 -6.39
CA PHE A 150 -1.60 -11.91 -5.16
C PHE A 150 -2.86 -11.06 -5.10
N SER A 151 -3.41 -10.97 -3.90
CA SER A 151 -4.62 -10.19 -3.66
C SER A 151 -4.43 -8.70 -3.94
N SER A 152 -5.44 -8.08 -4.55
CA SER A 152 -5.46 -6.64 -4.79
C SER A 152 -5.54 -5.85 -3.48
N ALA A 153 -5.10 -4.59 -3.51
CA ALA A 153 -5.19 -3.70 -2.36
C ALA A 153 -6.64 -3.53 -1.88
N GLU A 154 -7.61 -3.51 -2.79
CA GLU A 154 -9.02 -3.44 -2.45
C GLU A 154 -9.48 -4.67 -1.67
N ASN A 155 -9.09 -5.87 -2.09
CA ASN A 155 -9.45 -7.12 -1.40
C ASN A 155 -8.78 -7.21 -0.03
N ILE A 156 -7.54 -6.76 0.10
CA ILE A 156 -6.81 -6.67 1.37
C ILE A 156 -7.50 -5.67 2.32
N GLU A 157 -7.96 -4.51 1.84
CA GLU A 157 -8.72 -3.55 2.68
C GLU A 157 -10.06 -4.12 3.16
N ARG A 158 -10.76 -4.86 2.31
CA ARG A 158 -11.98 -5.59 2.71
C ARG A 158 -11.69 -6.63 3.80
N PHE A 159 -10.56 -7.31 3.71
CA PHE A 159 -10.12 -8.25 4.75
C PHE A 159 -9.81 -7.53 6.06
N TYR A 160 -9.11 -6.40 6.04
CA TYR A 160 -8.83 -5.64 7.28
C TYR A 160 -10.09 -5.13 7.97
N LYS A 161 -11.08 -4.68 7.21
CA LYS A 161 -12.38 -4.30 7.77
C LYS A 161 -13.06 -5.48 8.44
N HIS A 162 -13.12 -6.63 7.76
CA HIS A 162 -13.69 -7.86 8.30
C HIS A 162 -12.94 -8.34 9.55
N LEU A 163 -11.61 -8.25 9.55
CA LEU A 163 -10.78 -8.60 10.71
C LEU A 163 -11.09 -7.69 11.91
N GLU A 164 -11.16 -6.38 11.71
CA GLU A 164 -11.46 -5.41 12.75
C GLU A 164 -12.84 -5.66 13.37
N GLU A 165 -13.86 -5.82 12.53
CA GLU A 165 -15.23 -6.16 12.97
C GLU A 165 -15.24 -7.45 13.78
N THR A 166 -14.54 -8.49 13.31
CA THR A 166 -14.46 -9.78 14.03
C THR A 166 -13.79 -9.61 15.39
N LEU A 167 -12.69 -8.86 15.46
CA LEU A 167 -11.97 -8.62 16.71
C LEU A 167 -12.81 -7.84 17.75
N VAL A 168 -13.65 -6.91 17.27
CA VAL A 168 -14.65 -6.24 18.11
C VAL A 168 -15.73 -7.22 18.56
N ASP A 169 -16.26 -8.03 17.66
CA ASP A 169 -17.31 -9.00 17.96
C ASP A 169 -16.90 -10.01 19.03
N ILE A 170 -15.67 -10.49 19.01
CA ILE A 170 -15.16 -11.42 20.03
C ILE A 170 -14.66 -10.72 21.31
N GLY A 171 -14.72 -9.38 21.36
CA GLY A 171 -14.26 -8.60 22.52
C GLY A 171 -12.74 -8.50 22.66
N PHE A 172 -11.97 -8.84 21.63
CA PHE A 172 -10.50 -8.73 21.64
C PHE A 172 -10.02 -7.30 21.37
N LEU A 173 -10.73 -6.56 20.52
CA LEU A 173 -10.50 -5.15 20.23
C LEU A 173 -11.57 -4.30 20.91
N ASP A 174 -11.14 -3.41 21.81
CA ASP A 174 -12.01 -2.38 22.36
C ASP A 174 -11.98 -1.13 21.45
N PRO A 175 -13.10 -0.77 20.80
CA PRO A 175 -13.16 0.42 19.93
C PRO A 175 -12.87 1.73 20.68
N ALA A 176 -13.13 1.79 22.00
CA ALA A 176 -12.84 2.98 22.81
C ALA A 176 -11.33 3.11 23.14
N ALA A 177 -10.58 2.01 23.06
CA ALA A 177 -9.15 1.98 23.34
C ALA A 177 -8.38 1.08 22.34
N PRO A 178 -8.43 1.36 21.03
CA PRO A 178 -7.91 0.45 19.98
C PRO A 178 -6.38 0.30 19.99
N ARG A 179 -5.65 1.24 20.68
CA ARG A 179 -4.19 1.26 20.74
C ARG A 179 -3.57 1.17 19.33
N GLN A 180 -2.61 0.26 19.14
CA GLN A 180 -1.91 0.05 17.86
C GLN A 180 -2.19 -1.33 17.25
N LEU A 181 -3.28 -2.00 17.68
CA LEU A 181 -3.52 -3.38 17.27
C LEU A 181 -3.66 -3.51 15.76
N MET A 182 -4.57 -2.75 15.15
CA MET A 182 -4.81 -2.84 13.71
C MET A 182 -3.57 -2.44 12.88
N VAL A 183 -2.81 -1.43 13.31
CA VAL A 183 -1.56 -1.03 12.65
C VAL A 183 -0.54 -2.19 12.65
N ARG A 184 -0.43 -2.93 13.77
CA ARG A 184 0.47 -4.08 13.87
C ARG A 184 0.00 -5.27 13.04
N LEU A 185 -1.31 -5.51 12.99
CA LEU A 185 -1.91 -6.55 12.13
C LEU A 185 -1.73 -6.21 10.64
N ARG A 186 -1.97 -4.97 10.23
CA ARG A 186 -1.68 -4.50 8.87
C ARG A 186 -0.22 -4.76 8.51
N ARG A 187 0.73 -4.37 9.36
CA ARG A 187 2.15 -4.64 9.14
C ARG A 187 2.46 -6.14 9.03
N LEU A 188 1.80 -6.98 9.83
CA LEU A 188 1.98 -8.44 9.79
C LEU A 188 1.58 -8.99 8.43
N TYR A 189 0.36 -8.73 8.00
CA TYR A 189 -0.17 -9.27 6.75
C TYR A 189 0.47 -8.64 5.50
N SER A 190 0.83 -7.34 5.55
CA SER A 190 1.57 -6.70 4.44
C SER A 190 2.92 -7.35 4.17
N ARG A 191 3.61 -7.90 5.20
CA ARG A 191 4.89 -8.62 5.02
C ARG A 191 4.70 -10.00 4.40
N VAL A 192 3.60 -10.67 4.73
CA VAL A 192 3.31 -12.02 4.23
C VAL A 192 2.88 -11.98 2.76
N ARG A 193 2.21 -10.91 2.33
CA ARG A 193 1.70 -10.73 0.97
C ARG A 193 0.75 -11.85 0.57
N LEU A 194 -0.45 -11.77 1.10
CA LEU A 194 -1.49 -12.77 0.87
C LEU A 194 -1.88 -12.88 -0.61
N ASP A 195 -1.92 -14.09 -1.11
CA ASP A 195 -2.59 -14.42 -2.37
C ASP A 195 -4.11 -14.52 -2.20
N GLU A 196 -4.84 -14.67 -3.31
CA GLU A 196 -6.30 -14.75 -3.29
C GLU A 196 -6.82 -15.97 -2.51
N MET A 197 -6.12 -17.10 -2.54
CA MET A 197 -6.52 -18.30 -1.81
C MET A 197 -6.29 -18.16 -0.31
N GLU A 198 -5.12 -17.66 0.09
CA GLU A 198 -4.79 -17.39 1.50
C GLU A 198 -5.75 -16.36 2.10
N LEU A 199 -6.08 -15.30 1.34
CA LEU A 199 -7.04 -14.29 1.75
C LEU A 199 -8.44 -14.89 1.98
N ASN A 200 -8.89 -15.76 1.09
CA ASN A 200 -10.18 -16.43 1.22
C ASN A 200 -10.23 -17.38 2.42
N ILE A 201 -9.13 -18.10 2.70
CA ILE A 201 -9.01 -18.95 3.90
C ILE A 201 -9.14 -18.09 5.16
N LEU A 202 -8.41 -16.99 5.25
CA LEU A 202 -8.47 -16.09 6.41
C LEU A 202 -9.88 -15.50 6.60
N ARG A 203 -10.52 -15.06 5.52
CA ARG A 203 -11.89 -14.55 5.57
C ARG A 203 -12.90 -15.61 6.00
N GLY A 204 -12.71 -16.86 5.58
CA GLY A 204 -13.50 -18.01 6.04
C GLY A 204 -13.38 -18.22 7.56
N ILE A 205 -12.15 -18.17 8.08
CA ILE A 205 -11.89 -18.28 9.53
C ILE A 205 -12.60 -17.15 10.30
N LEU A 206 -12.53 -15.90 9.80
CA LEU A 206 -13.20 -14.77 10.43
C LEU A 206 -14.73 -14.94 10.44
N THR A 207 -15.30 -15.36 9.31
CA THR A 207 -16.76 -15.61 9.21
C THR A 207 -17.22 -16.67 10.22
N GLU A 208 -16.51 -17.78 10.33
CA GLU A 208 -16.83 -18.83 11.27
C GLU A 208 -16.66 -18.35 12.73
N THR A 209 -15.63 -17.55 13.00
CA THR A 209 -15.40 -16.95 14.32
C THR A 209 -16.55 -16.04 14.72
N GLN A 210 -17.04 -15.19 13.83
CA GLN A 210 -18.20 -14.31 14.07
C GLN A 210 -19.48 -15.13 14.29
N PHE A 211 -19.67 -16.19 13.51
CA PHE A 211 -20.83 -17.08 13.70
C PHE A 211 -20.88 -17.64 15.13
N TRP A 212 -19.76 -18.16 15.63
CA TRP A 212 -19.69 -18.71 16.98
C TRP A 212 -19.81 -17.66 18.08
N ALA A 213 -19.24 -16.49 17.90
CA ALA A 213 -19.39 -15.36 18.81
C ALA A 213 -20.86 -14.95 18.96
N ASN A 214 -21.56 -14.79 17.84
CA ASN A 214 -22.98 -14.42 17.82
C ASN A 214 -23.86 -15.51 18.44
N LYS A 215 -23.59 -16.77 18.15
CA LYS A 215 -24.32 -17.91 18.76
C LYS A 215 -24.14 -17.97 20.28
N SER A 216 -22.94 -17.74 20.78
CA SER A 216 -22.64 -17.67 22.20
C SER A 216 -23.42 -16.55 22.89
N ARG A 217 -23.44 -15.34 22.31
CA ARG A 217 -24.23 -14.21 22.87
C ARG A 217 -25.71 -14.53 22.93
N GLN A 218 -26.27 -15.15 21.88
CA GLN A 218 -27.69 -15.53 21.87
C GLN A 218 -28.05 -16.56 22.96
N LEU A 219 -27.15 -17.50 23.22
CA LEU A 219 -27.34 -18.50 24.31
C LEU A 219 -27.28 -17.84 25.70
N GLN A 220 -26.36 -16.89 25.90
CA GLN A 220 -26.28 -16.14 27.16
C GLN A 220 -27.55 -15.33 27.44
N VAL A 221 -28.06 -14.60 26.43
CA VAL A 221 -29.31 -13.83 26.56
C VAL A 221 -30.51 -14.74 26.89
N LYS A 222 -30.59 -15.92 26.25
CA LYS A 222 -31.67 -16.88 26.54
C LYS A 222 -31.60 -17.49 27.95
N ASN A 223 -30.40 -17.65 28.50
CA ASN A 223 -30.21 -18.15 29.84
C ASN A 223 -30.53 -17.07 30.90
N SER A 224 -30.09 -15.83 30.69
CA SER A 224 -30.42 -14.71 31.59
C SER A 224 -31.91 -14.30 31.60
N ALA A 225 -32.68 -14.69 30.58
CA ALA A 225 -34.11 -14.45 30.50
C ALA A 225 -34.96 -15.57 31.19
N LYS A 226 -34.30 -16.62 31.69
CA LYS A 226 -34.93 -17.73 32.40
C LYS A 226 -34.71 -17.71 33.92
N GLU A 227 -33.86 -16.80 34.40
CA GLU A 227 -33.66 -16.44 35.80
C GLU A 227 -34.53 -15.24 36.19
#